data_24afd1bdc58a469442056a067a61d981
#
_entry.id   24afd1bdc58a469442056a067a61d981
#
_cell.length_a   1.000
_cell.length_b   1.000
_cell.length_c   1.000
_cell.angle_alpha   90.00
_cell.angle_beta   90.00
_cell.angle_gamma   90.00
#
_symmetry.space_group_name_H-M   'P 1'
#
loop_
_entity.id
_entity.type
_entity.pdbx_description
1 polymer ?
#
loop_
_entity_poly.entity_id
_entity_poly.type
_entity_poly.pdbx_seq_one_letter_code
_entity_poly.pdbx_strand_id
1 'polypeptide(L)'
;MERIVECVPNISEGRRKDVIEAVVNEVRSTPNVMLLDYSSDESHNRSVITFMGEPEAVVDAAVKLAKKAAELIDLTKHTGEHPRMGAVDVIPLIPIRGITKEETVELSKKLGERVCIEADIPVFLYEDSASAPNRTNLAAIRKGQFEGMAEKVQQDEWAPDFGGRRIHPTAGVVAVGCRMPLVAFNINLSTSDVSVASKIAKIIRRSSGGLDCVKALGIMLEDRNIAQVSINMTDFSRTPLYRVLEFVRFEAARYGVQVIGTEIIGLTPMRALVDCAEYYLQIENFNADKQVLENYIQ
;
A
#
# COMPACT_ATOMS: atom_id res chain seq x y z
N MET A 1 17.79 7.13 19.60
CA MET A 1 16.42 7.30 19.07
C MET A 1 16.03 5.96 18.46
N GLU A 2 14.90 5.43 18.84
CA GLU A 2 14.42 4.13 18.34
C GLU A 2 14.18 4.19 16.83
N ARG A 3 14.64 3.18 16.10
CA ARG A 3 14.46 3.08 14.64
C ARG A 3 13.25 2.22 14.36
N ILE A 4 12.24 2.77 13.70
CA ILE A 4 10.97 2.09 13.42
C ILE A 4 10.69 2.09 11.92
N VAL A 5 10.41 0.90 11.40
CA VAL A 5 9.92 0.63 10.05
C VAL A 5 8.56 -0.03 10.15
N GLU A 6 7.63 0.39 9.32
CA GLU A 6 6.36 -0.30 9.09
C GLU A 6 6.47 -1.21 7.86
N CYS A 7 5.78 -2.34 7.89
CA CYS A 7 5.63 -3.26 6.76
C CYS A 7 4.16 -3.59 6.56
N VAL A 8 3.70 -3.54 5.30
CA VAL A 8 2.28 -3.75 4.96
C VAL A 8 2.14 -4.77 3.82
N PRO A 9 2.56 -6.04 4.03
CA PRO A 9 2.43 -7.07 3.01
C PRO A 9 0.98 -7.38 2.68
N ASN A 10 0.78 -7.79 1.44
CA ASN A 10 -0.50 -8.27 0.96
C ASN A 10 -0.35 -9.71 0.49
N ILE A 11 -1.18 -10.60 1.02
CA ILE A 11 -1.23 -12.00 0.61
C ILE A 11 -2.48 -12.30 -0.22
N SER A 12 -2.34 -13.21 -1.16
CA SER A 12 -3.44 -13.67 -2.03
C SER A 12 -4.25 -14.77 -1.35
N GLU A 13 -4.83 -14.44 -0.20
CA GLU A 13 -5.74 -15.27 0.56
C GLU A 13 -6.64 -14.38 1.42
N GLY A 14 -7.95 -14.50 1.25
CA GLY A 14 -8.94 -13.72 1.99
C GLY A 14 -10.09 -14.57 2.55
N ARG A 15 -10.07 -15.88 2.30
CA ARG A 15 -11.19 -16.79 2.59
C ARG A 15 -10.86 -17.84 3.64
N ARG A 16 -9.66 -18.45 3.56
CA ARG A 16 -9.21 -19.51 4.47
C ARG A 16 -8.61 -18.90 5.73
N LYS A 17 -9.42 -18.73 6.76
CA LYS A 17 -9.02 -18.09 8.03
C LYS A 17 -7.84 -18.79 8.70
N ASP A 18 -7.76 -20.11 8.63
CA ASP A 18 -6.66 -20.91 9.15
C ASP A 18 -5.33 -20.59 8.48
N VAL A 19 -5.34 -20.37 7.16
CA VAL A 19 -4.15 -19.96 6.39
C VAL A 19 -3.74 -18.54 6.75
N ILE A 20 -4.72 -17.61 6.80
CA ILE A 20 -4.46 -16.22 7.18
C ILE A 20 -3.83 -16.16 8.57
N GLU A 21 -4.42 -16.85 9.56
CA GLU A 21 -3.89 -16.91 10.92
C GLU A 21 -2.50 -17.55 11.01
N ALA A 22 -2.23 -18.60 10.22
CA ALA A 22 -0.91 -19.22 10.16
C ALA A 22 0.15 -18.23 9.67
N VAL A 23 -0.17 -17.44 8.64
CA VAL A 23 0.74 -16.41 8.09
C VAL A 23 0.91 -15.25 9.08
N VAL A 24 -0.17 -14.77 9.70
CA VAL A 24 -0.15 -13.67 10.69
C VAL A 24 0.65 -14.09 11.95
N ASN A 25 0.59 -15.34 12.34
CA ASN A 25 1.32 -15.85 13.50
C ASN A 25 2.84 -15.82 13.32
N GLU A 26 3.35 -15.91 12.10
CA GLU A 26 4.80 -15.71 11.84
C GLU A 26 5.25 -14.28 12.23
N VAL A 27 4.40 -13.29 11.97
CA VAL A 27 4.65 -11.90 12.41
C VAL A 27 4.52 -11.78 13.93
N ARG A 28 3.43 -12.28 14.49
CA ARG A 28 3.11 -12.20 15.93
C ARG A 28 4.17 -12.85 16.80
N SER A 29 4.81 -13.92 16.32
CA SER A 29 5.86 -14.66 17.04
C SER A 29 7.27 -14.09 16.85
N THR A 30 7.45 -13.06 16.01
CA THR A 30 8.78 -12.48 15.78
C THR A 30 9.07 -11.43 16.85
N PRO A 31 10.16 -11.56 17.64
CA PRO A 31 10.54 -10.57 18.65
C PRO A 31 10.79 -9.18 18.05
N ASN A 32 10.54 -8.12 18.83
CA ASN A 32 10.73 -6.72 18.44
C ASN A 32 9.88 -6.26 17.24
N VAL A 33 8.80 -7.00 16.97
CA VAL A 33 7.79 -6.66 15.96
C VAL A 33 6.43 -6.57 16.65
N MET A 34 5.68 -5.54 16.32
CA MET A 34 4.32 -5.33 16.77
C MET A 34 3.37 -5.51 15.57
N LEU A 35 2.50 -6.51 15.64
CA LEU A 35 1.36 -6.62 14.73
C LEU A 35 0.36 -5.52 15.08
N LEU A 36 0.03 -4.65 14.13
CA LEU A 36 -0.89 -3.53 14.34
C LEU A 36 -2.31 -3.88 13.91
N ASP A 37 -2.45 -4.46 12.73
CA ASP A 37 -3.75 -4.78 12.15
C ASP A 37 -3.61 -5.85 11.06
N TYR A 38 -4.68 -6.57 10.77
CA TYR A 38 -4.84 -7.34 9.55
C TYR A 38 -6.31 -7.44 9.15
N SER A 39 -6.56 -7.32 7.87
CA SER A 39 -7.90 -7.37 7.30
C SER A 39 -7.94 -8.26 6.07
N SER A 40 -9.08 -8.89 5.84
CA SER A 40 -9.29 -9.82 4.75
C SER A 40 -10.54 -9.48 3.96
N ASP A 41 -10.47 -9.62 2.65
CA ASP A 41 -11.58 -9.44 1.73
C ASP A 41 -11.82 -10.73 0.95
N GLU A 42 -13.01 -11.32 1.12
CA GLU A 42 -13.38 -12.60 0.51
C GLU A 42 -13.63 -12.48 -1.00
N SER A 43 -14.15 -11.33 -1.47
CA SER A 43 -14.42 -11.09 -2.90
C SER A 43 -13.13 -10.91 -3.67
N HIS A 44 -12.23 -10.09 -3.12
CA HIS A 44 -10.89 -9.90 -3.66
C HIS A 44 -9.98 -11.11 -3.42
N ASN A 45 -10.33 -11.98 -2.47
CA ASN A 45 -9.53 -13.10 -1.98
C ASN A 45 -8.10 -12.67 -1.64
N ARG A 46 -8.01 -11.67 -0.75
CA ARG A 46 -6.78 -10.97 -0.39
C ARG A 46 -6.82 -10.54 1.07
N SER A 47 -5.67 -10.58 1.73
CA SER A 47 -5.50 -9.97 3.06
C SER A 47 -4.34 -8.98 3.06
N VAL A 48 -4.49 -7.94 3.88
CA VAL A 48 -3.47 -6.94 4.17
C VAL A 48 -3.07 -7.12 5.63
N ILE A 49 -1.77 -7.21 5.89
CA ILE A 49 -1.23 -7.40 7.23
C ILE A 49 -0.32 -6.20 7.52
N THR A 50 -0.54 -5.50 8.63
CA THR A 50 0.23 -4.31 8.99
C THR A 50 0.98 -4.57 10.29
N PHE A 51 2.29 -4.39 10.27
CA PHE A 51 3.15 -4.51 11.44
C PHE A 51 4.30 -3.53 11.39
N MET A 52 4.88 -3.24 12.55
CA MET A 52 6.05 -2.36 12.67
C MET A 52 7.03 -2.88 13.72
N GLY A 53 8.23 -2.38 13.68
CA GLY A 53 9.27 -2.71 14.66
C GLY A 53 10.64 -2.21 14.26
N GLU A 54 11.66 -2.75 14.91
CA GLU A 54 13.05 -2.51 14.53
C GLU A 54 13.33 -3.00 13.11
N PRO A 55 14.14 -2.30 12.31
CA PRO A 55 14.35 -2.60 10.88
C PRO A 55 14.67 -4.06 10.58
N GLU A 56 15.63 -4.65 11.31
CA GLU A 56 16.04 -6.04 11.06
C GLU A 56 14.97 -7.05 11.50
N ALA A 57 14.27 -6.78 12.60
CA ALA A 57 13.19 -7.62 13.08
C ALA A 57 12.00 -7.62 12.10
N VAL A 58 11.71 -6.47 11.50
CA VAL A 58 10.67 -6.33 10.46
C VAL A 58 11.05 -7.15 9.23
N VAL A 59 12.32 -7.12 8.81
CA VAL A 59 12.81 -7.98 7.70
C VAL A 59 12.64 -9.45 8.04
N ASP A 60 13.01 -9.87 9.26
CA ASP A 60 12.85 -11.26 9.70
C ASP A 60 11.39 -11.72 9.67
N ALA A 61 10.47 -10.89 10.18
CA ALA A 61 9.05 -11.16 10.17
C ALA A 61 8.49 -11.27 8.74
N ALA A 62 8.90 -10.36 7.85
CA ALA A 62 8.46 -10.34 6.45
C ALA A 62 8.95 -11.57 5.67
N VAL A 63 10.17 -12.03 5.91
CA VAL A 63 10.71 -13.27 5.30
C VAL A 63 9.95 -14.50 5.79
N LYS A 64 9.70 -14.63 7.09
CA LYS A 64 8.91 -15.74 7.66
C LYS A 64 7.48 -15.76 7.11
N LEU A 65 6.84 -14.58 7.05
CA LEU A 65 5.52 -14.40 6.45
C LEU A 65 5.53 -14.87 4.98
N ALA A 66 6.51 -14.43 4.18
CA ALA A 66 6.61 -14.79 2.76
C ALA A 66 6.78 -16.29 2.57
N LYS A 67 7.65 -16.91 3.38
CA LYS A 67 7.86 -18.37 3.36
C LYS A 67 6.58 -19.12 3.71
N LYS A 68 5.90 -18.72 4.80
CA LYS A 68 4.64 -19.36 5.22
C LYS A 68 3.53 -19.20 4.17
N ALA A 69 3.42 -18.04 3.56
CA ALA A 69 2.46 -17.81 2.48
C ALA A 69 2.75 -18.68 1.25
N ALA A 70 4.02 -18.81 0.85
CA ALA A 70 4.42 -19.70 -0.26
C ALA A 70 4.11 -21.17 0.00
N GLU A 71 4.22 -21.62 1.25
CA GLU A 71 3.88 -22.99 1.65
C GLU A 71 2.38 -23.29 1.58
N LEU A 72 1.51 -22.30 1.87
CA LEU A 72 0.07 -22.51 2.10
C LEU A 72 -0.83 -22.01 0.99
N ILE A 73 -0.35 -21.07 0.16
CA ILE A 73 -1.14 -20.42 -0.90
C ILE A 73 -0.68 -20.91 -2.28
N ASP A 74 -1.61 -21.54 -2.99
CA ASP A 74 -1.40 -22.06 -4.34
C ASP A 74 -2.16 -21.20 -5.36
N LEU A 75 -1.43 -20.34 -6.08
CA LEU A 75 -2.00 -19.43 -7.08
C LEU A 75 -2.58 -20.14 -8.31
N THR A 76 -2.22 -21.38 -8.57
CA THR A 76 -2.80 -22.16 -9.65
C THR A 76 -4.27 -22.51 -9.41
N LYS A 77 -4.72 -22.43 -8.15
CA LYS A 77 -6.10 -22.68 -7.71
C LYS A 77 -6.82 -21.41 -7.25
N HIS A 78 -6.11 -20.29 -7.20
CA HIS A 78 -6.63 -19.04 -6.63
C HIS A 78 -7.58 -18.34 -7.60
N THR A 79 -8.72 -17.90 -7.06
CA THR A 79 -9.70 -17.05 -7.75
C THR A 79 -10.06 -15.84 -6.86
N GLY A 80 -10.14 -14.65 -7.44
CA GLY A 80 -10.52 -13.42 -6.75
C GLY A 80 -10.53 -12.24 -7.71
N GLU A 81 -11.20 -11.16 -7.35
CA GLU A 81 -11.31 -9.97 -8.20
C GLU A 81 -10.04 -9.12 -8.22
N HIS A 82 -9.22 -9.23 -7.18
CA HIS A 82 -7.98 -8.46 -7.09
C HIS A 82 -6.90 -9.05 -8.01
N PRO A 83 -6.25 -8.23 -8.87
CA PRO A 83 -5.13 -8.69 -9.68
C PRO A 83 -3.94 -9.04 -8.78
N ARG A 84 -3.36 -10.22 -8.97
CA ARG A 84 -2.26 -10.76 -8.16
C ARG A 84 -1.20 -11.43 -9.03
N MET A 85 0.03 -11.42 -8.56
CA MET A 85 1.17 -12.08 -9.22
C MET A 85 1.93 -13.00 -8.28
N GLY A 86 1.64 -12.97 -6.96
CA GLY A 86 2.30 -13.75 -5.93
C GLY A 86 1.40 -14.18 -4.80
N ALA A 87 1.75 -15.30 -4.13
CA ALA A 87 1.15 -15.72 -2.87
C ALA A 87 1.29 -14.61 -1.81
N VAL A 88 2.48 -13.99 -1.74
CA VAL A 88 2.65 -12.62 -1.27
C VAL A 88 2.82 -11.75 -2.49
N ASP A 89 1.86 -10.88 -2.74
CA ASP A 89 1.84 -10.06 -3.94
C ASP A 89 2.79 -8.86 -3.83
N VAL A 90 2.88 -8.27 -2.65
CA VAL A 90 3.73 -7.10 -2.37
C VAL A 90 4.15 -7.03 -0.91
N ILE A 91 5.41 -6.61 -0.66
CA ILE A 91 5.96 -6.37 0.68
C ILE A 91 6.60 -4.96 0.68
N PRO A 92 5.82 -3.92 1.03
CA PRO A 92 6.36 -2.57 1.19
C PRO A 92 7.01 -2.38 2.56
N LEU A 93 8.14 -1.68 2.59
CA LEU A 93 8.74 -1.11 3.79
C LEU A 93 8.52 0.41 3.79
N ILE A 94 8.14 0.95 4.95
CA ILE A 94 7.78 2.35 5.12
C ILE A 94 8.62 2.93 6.28
N PRO A 95 9.45 3.97 6.04
CA PRO A 95 10.19 4.62 7.13
C PRO A 95 9.22 5.39 8.03
N ILE A 96 9.25 5.12 9.35
CA ILE A 96 8.36 5.78 10.32
C ILE A 96 9.14 6.71 11.24
N ARG A 97 10.21 6.23 11.89
CA ARG A 97 10.99 7.01 12.86
C ARG A 97 12.47 6.56 12.87
N GLY A 98 13.39 7.52 13.00
CA GLY A 98 14.81 7.24 13.22
C GLY A 98 15.54 6.52 12.09
N ILE A 99 14.92 6.41 10.91
CA ILE A 99 15.46 5.79 9.69
C ILE A 99 15.09 6.64 8.47
N THR A 100 16.02 6.81 7.55
CA THR A 100 15.77 7.57 6.31
C THR A 100 15.13 6.69 5.24
N LYS A 101 14.62 7.34 4.19
CA LYS A 101 14.10 6.64 3.01
C LYS A 101 15.19 5.83 2.32
N GLU A 102 16.39 6.40 2.19
CA GLU A 102 17.54 5.77 1.57
C GLU A 102 17.98 4.51 2.32
N GLU A 103 18.03 4.57 3.65
CA GLU A 103 18.31 3.40 4.50
C GLU A 103 17.22 2.33 4.34
N THR A 104 15.94 2.75 4.23
CA THR A 104 14.82 1.83 4.03
C THR A 104 14.84 1.19 2.62
N VAL A 105 15.32 1.90 1.60
CA VAL A 105 15.58 1.33 0.26
C VAL A 105 16.62 0.21 0.36
N GLU A 106 17.75 0.43 1.04
CA GLU A 106 18.77 -0.62 1.21
C GLU A 106 18.23 -1.80 2.03
N LEU A 107 17.44 -1.53 3.06
CA LEU A 107 16.75 -2.57 3.84
C LEU A 107 15.80 -3.41 2.98
N SER A 108 15.08 -2.78 2.05
CA SER A 108 14.18 -3.49 1.14
C SER A 108 14.91 -4.38 0.14
N LYS A 109 16.10 -3.98 -0.33
CA LYS A 109 16.95 -4.83 -1.17
C LYS A 109 17.41 -6.07 -0.40
N LYS A 110 17.86 -5.88 0.84
CA LYS A 110 18.21 -7.00 1.74
C LYS A 110 17.02 -7.94 1.97
N LEU A 111 15.83 -7.39 2.20
CA LEU A 111 14.59 -8.16 2.32
C LEU A 111 14.31 -8.96 1.05
N GLY A 112 14.42 -8.32 -0.13
CA GLY A 112 14.18 -8.98 -1.42
C GLY A 112 15.13 -10.15 -1.67
N GLU A 113 16.42 -9.97 -1.40
CA GLU A 113 17.42 -11.03 -1.51
C GLU A 113 17.09 -12.21 -0.57
N ARG A 114 16.78 -11.93 0.69
CA ARG A 114 16.41 -12.96 1.67
C ARG A 114 15.12 -13.70 1.31
N VAL A 115 14.08 -13.00 0.85
CA VAL A 115 12.84 -13.65 0.38
C VAL A 115 13.12 -14.57 -0.79
N CYS A 116 13.97 -14.16 -1.73
CA CYS A 116 14.37 -15.01 -2.83
C CYS A 116 15.11 -16.29 -2.36
N ILE A 117 16.03 -16.15 -1.42
CA ILE A 117 16.85 -17.29 -0.93
C ILE A 117 16.04 -18.20 -0.01
N GLU A 118 15.29 -17.66 0.93
CA GLU A 118 14.66 -18.41 2.02
C GLU A 118 13.25 -18.92 1.69
N ALA A 119 12.51 -18.22 0.81
CA ALA A 119 11.17 -18.62 0.36
C ALA A 119 11.13 -19.10 -1.10
N ASP A 120 12.26 -19.08 -1.82
CA ASP A 120 12.41 -19.47 -3.24
C ASP A 120 11.53 -18.68 -4.21
N ILE A 121 11.08 -17.46 -3.82
CA ILE A 121 10.21 -16.60 -4.63
C ILE A 121 11.07 -15.56 -5.36
N PRO A 122 11.03 -15.47 -6.70
CA PRO A 122 11.70 -14.39 -7.43
C PRO A 122 11.07 -13.02 -7.09
N VAL A 123 11.93 -11.98 -7.01
CA VAL A 123 11.58 -10.68 -6.47
C VAL A 123 11.79 -9.58 -7.49
N PHE A 124 10.81 -8.68 -7.60
CA PHE A 124 10.93 -7.38 -8.25
C PHE A 124 11.08 -6.28 -7.21
N LEU A 125 12.07 -5.41 -7.39
CA LEU A 125 12.15 -4.17 -6.61
C LEU A 125 11.22 -3.12 -7.23
N TYR A 126 10.46 -2.40 -6.38
CA TYR A 126 9.46 -1.44 -6.85
C TYR A 126 9.46 -0.12 -6.06
N GLU A 127 8.69 0.87 -6.52
CA GLU A 127 8.58 2.24 -5.98
C GLU A 127 9.96 2.89 -5.81
N ASP A 128 10.32 3.39 -4.62
CA ASP A 128 11.61 4.04 -4.36
C ASP A 128 12.81 3.06 -4.47
N SER A 129 12.57 1.77 -4.42
CA SER A 129 13.61 0.73 -4.55
C SER A 129 13.75 0.20 -5.98
N ALA A 130 12.93 0.67 -6.91
CA ALA A 130 12.91 0.17 -8.29
C ALA A 130 14.28 0.27 -8.96
N SER A 131 14.75 -0.83 -9.55
CA SER A 131 16.01 -0.90 -10.31
C SER A 131 15.90 -0.26 -11.71
N ALA A 132 14.66 -0.02 -12.21
CA ALA A 132 14.40 0.58 -13.50
C ALA A 132 13.08 1.39 -13.47
N PRO A 133 12.97 2.45 -14.30
CA PRO A 133 11.78 3.34 -14.29
C PRO A 133 10.44 2.65 -14.52
N ASN A 134 10.39 1.58 -15.32
CA ASN A 134 9.18 0.79 -15.60
C ASN A 134 8.69 -0.01 -14.38
N ARG A 135 9.52 -0.16 -13.33
CA ARG A 135 9.22 -0.90 -12.10
C ARG A 135 8.78 -0.03 -10.93
N THR A 136 8.80 1.29 -11.08
CA THR A 136 8.32 2.21 -10.04
C THR A 136 6.82 2.04 -9.76
N ASN A 137 6.04 1.59 -10.75
CA ASN A 137 4.61 1.38 -10.59
C ASN A 137 4.28 -0.11 -10.45
N LEU A 138 3.83 -0.52 -9.27
CA LEU A 138 3.41 -1.89 -8.98
C LEU A 138 2.40 -2.45 -10.00
N ALA A 139 1.48 -1.62 -10.51
CA ALA A 139 0.49 -2.05 -11.50
C ALA A 139 1.16 -2.47 -12.84
N ALA A 140 2.29 -1.86 -13.21
CA ALA A 140 3.04 -2.25 -14.40
C ALA A 140 3.73 -3.61 -14.20
N ILE A 141 4.31 -3.85 -13.01
CA ILE A 141 4.91 -5.14 -12.67
C ILE A 141 3.83 -6.23 -12.68
N ARG A 142 2.67 -5.97 -12.05
CA ARG A 142 1.55 -6.92 -11.88
C ARG A 142 0.80 -7.22 -13.19
N LYS A 143 0.99 -6.40 -14.23
CA LYS A 143 0.29 -6.58 -15.51
C LYS A 143 0.57 -7.96 -16.09
N GLY A 144 -0.50 -8.69 -16.43
CA GLY A 144 -0.48 -10.10 -16.86
C GLY A 144 -0.75 -11.07 -15.73
N GLN A 145 -0.72 -10.60 -14.48
CA GLN A 145 -0.99 -11.35 -13.26
C GLN A 145 -0.11 -12.62 -13.16
N PHE A 146 -0.45 -13.56 -12.29
CA PHE A 146 0.28 -14.82 -12.14
C PHE A 146 0.36 -15.60 -13.48
N GLU A 147 -0.74 -15.62 -14.23
CA GLU A 147 -0.89 -16.38 -15.47
C GLU A 147 0.08 -15.94 -16.56
N GLY A 148 0.31 -14.63 -16.69
CA GLY A 148 1.21 -14.07 -17.71
C GLY A 148 2.66 -13.90 -17.21
N MET A 149 2.92 -14.16 -15.93
CA MET A 149 4.21 -13.84 -15.36
C MET A 149 5.35 -14.73 -15.86
N ALA A 150 5.05 -15.99 -16.15
CA ALA A 150 6.07 -16.93 -16.66
C ALA A 150 6.69 -16.47 -18.00
N GLU A 151 5.87 -15.91 -18.88
CA GLU A 151 6.33 -15.35 -20.16
C GLU A 151 6.98 -13.97 -19.95
N LYS A 152 6.41 -13.15 -19.06
CA LYS A 152 6.88 -11.80 -18.79
C LYS A 152 8.32 -11.78 -18.27
N VAL A 153 8.67 -12.64 -17.34
CA VAL A 153 10.04 -12.69 -16.74
C VAL A 153 11.13 -13.11 -17.74
N GLN A 154 10.78 -13.63 -18.92
CA GLN A 154 11.75 -13.93 -19.98
C GLN A 154 12.22 -12.68 -20.72
N GLN A 155 11.46 -11.59 -20.69
CA GLN A 155 11.82 -10.32 -21.33
C GLN A 155 12.91 -9.62 -20.51
N ASP A 156 13.91 -9.02 -21.18
CA ASP A 156 15.05 -8.39 -20.52
C ASP A 156 14.61 -7.27 -19.54
N GLU A 157 13.65 -6.48 -19.92
CA GLU A 157 13.10 -5.39 -19.09
C GLU A 157 12.30 -5.85 -17.87
N TRP A 158 11.85 -7.12 -17.86
CA TRP A 158 11.05 -7.73 -16.79
C TRP A 158 11.75 -8.90 -16.11
N ALA A 159 13.06 -9.07 -16.29
CA ALA A 159 13.80 -10.05 -15.48
C ALA A 159 13.74 -9.64 -14.00
N PRO A 160 13.38 -10.55 -13.07
CA PRO A 160 13.37 -10.25 -11.64
C PRO A 160 14.74 -9.75 -11.15
N ASP A 161 14.73 -8.89 -10.14
CA ASP A 161 15.97 -8.36 -9.53
C ASP A 161 16.72 -9.46 -8.76
N PHE A 162 15.96 -10.40 -8.17
CA PHE A 162 16.49 -11.59 -7.50
C PHE A 162 15.75 -12.84 -7.98
N GLY A 163 16.47 -13.98 -8.13
CA GLY A 163 15.91 -15.29 -8.43
C GLY A 163 15.91 -15.68 -9.92
N GLY A 164 16.41 -14.81 -10.81
CA GLY A 164 16.51 -15.11 -12.23
C GLY A 164 15.17 -15.14 -12.97
N ARG A 165 15.19 -15.52 -14.26
CA ARG A 165 14.03 -15.49 -15.18
C ARG A 165 13.11 -16.68 -14.96
N ARG A 166 12.55 -16.79 -13.78
CA ARG A 166 11.61 -17.86 -13.40
C ARG A 166 10.50 -17.30 -12.51
N ILE A 167 9.48 -18.09 -12.28
CA ILE A 167 8.49 -17.87 -11.23
C ILE A 167 8.49 -19.07 -10.28
N HIS A 168 8.05 -18.88 -9.05
CA HIS A 168 7.75 -20.02 -8.17
C HIS A 168 6.48 -20.72 -8.68
N PRO A 169 6.43 -22.06 -8.77
CA PRO A 169 5.34 -22.78 -9.46
C PRO A 169 3.93 -22.49 -8.92
N THR A 170 3.82 -22.30 -7.60
CA THR A 170 2.55 -22.04 -6.93
C THR A 170 2.48 -20.65 -6.29
N ALA A 171 3.62 -20.09 -5.86
CA ALA A 171 3.66 -18.79 -5.19
C ALA A 171 4.00 -17.61 -6.11
N GLY A 172 4.33 -17.83 -7.38
CA GLY A 172 4.55 -16.78 -8.39
C GLY A 172 5.80 -15.95 -8.14
N VAL A 173 5.64 -14.64 -8.07
CA VAL A 173 6.68 -13.64 -7.81
C VAL A 173 6.17 -12.61 -6.80
N VAL A 174 7.09 -11.86 -6.15
CA VAL A 174 6.72 -10.81 -5.20
C VAL A 174 7.36 -9.48 -5.58
N ALA A 175 6.65 -8.36 -5.31
CA ALA A 175 7.24 -7.03 -5.36
C ALA A 175 7.66 -6.62 -3.94
N VAL A 176 8.92 -6.21 -3.77
CA VAL A 176 9.48 -5.71 -2.51
C VAL A 176 10.03 -4.31 -2.74
N GLY A 177 9.77 -3.37 -1.82
CA GLY A 177 10.33 -2.03 -1.99
C GLY A 177 9.99 -1.07 -0.86
N CYS A 178 10.67 0.07 -0.89
CA CYS A 178 10.40 1.19 -0.02
C CYS A 178 9.35 2.10 -0.66
N ARG A 179 8.40 2.57 0.14
CA ARG A 179 7.46 3.63 -0.26
C ARG A 179 7.12 4.52 0.93
N MET A 180 6.57 5.69 0.65
CA MET A 180 6.01 6.55 1.69
C MET A 180 4.69 5.96 2.24
N PRO A 181 4.26 6.36 3.46
CA PRO A 181 2.97 5.96 4.00
C PRO A 181 1.84 6.31 3.03
N LEU A 182 1.02 5.31 2.68
CA LEU A 182 -0.16 5.50 1.85
C LEU A 182 -1.34 5.80 2.77
N VAL A 183 -2.07 6.89 2.49
CA VAL A 183 -3.31 7.22 3.17
C VAL A 183 -4.48 6.93 2.24
N ALA A 184 -5.33 5.98 2.61
CA ALA A 184 -6.61 5.74 1.93
C ALA A 184 -7.61 6.77 2.43
N PHE A 185 -7.93 7.76 1.60
CA PHE A 185 -8.75 8.91 1.93
C PHE A 185 -9.93 9.02 0.97
N ASN A 186 -11.12 8.63 1.41
CA ASN A 186 -12.32 8.60 0.60
C ASN A 186 -13.21 9.81 0.86
N ILE A 187 -13.86 10.31 -0.18
CA ILE A 187 -14.72 11.51 -0.12
C ILE A 187 -16.12 11.17 -0.61
N ASN A 188 -17.10 11.30 0.28
CA ASN A 188 -18.51 11.00 0.03
C ASN A 188 -19.23 12.19 -0.58
N LEU A 189 -20.02 11.95 -1.62
CA LEU A 189 -20.74 12.97 -2.37
C LEU A 189 -22.25 12.88 -2.12
N SER A 190 -22.95 14.04 -2.17
CA SER A 190 -24.40 14.13 -2.02
C SER A 190 -25.17 13.71 -3.28
N THR A 191 -24.73 12.64 -3.95
CA THR A 191 -25.36 12.10 -5.15
C THR A 191 -25.22 10.60 -5.20
N SER A 192 -26.16 9.91 -5.84
CA SER A 192 -26.04 8.50 -6.19
C SER A 192 -25.48 8.30 -7.63
N ASP A 193 -25.24 9.37 -8.36
CA ASP A 193 -24.64 9.27 -9.71
C ASP A 193 -23.12 9.02 -9.62
N VAL A 194 -22.71 7.76 -9.70
CA VAL A 194 -21.31 7.35 -9.71
C VAL A 194 -20.50 7.96 -10.87
N SER A 195 -21.19 8.41 -11.95
CA SER A 195 -20.50 9.04 -13.08
C SER A 195 -19.88 10.39 -12.67
N VAL A 196 -20.48 11.11 -11.72
CA VAL A 196 -19.95 12.36 -11.17
C VAL A 196 -18.66 12.05 -10.38
N ALA A 197 -18.68 11.07 -9.47
CA ALA A 197 -17.50 10.66 -8.73
C ALA A 197 -16.37 10.18 -9.66
N SER A 198 -16.71 9.44 -10.71
CA SER A 198 -15.74 8.96 -11.72
C SER A 198 -15.11 10.09 -12.52
N LYS A 199 -15.87 11.12 -12.89
CA LYS A 199 -15.35 12.33 -13.56
C LYS A 199 -14.41 13.10 -12.65
N ILE A 200 -14.79 13.33 -11.39
CA ILE A 200 -13.95 14.00 -10.38
C ILE A 200 -12.66 13.19 -10.16
N ALA A 201 -12.76 11.88 -9.93
CA ALA A 201 -11.61 11.00 -9.77
C ALA A 201 -10.63 11.10 -10.94
N LYS A 202 -11.16 11.17 -12.18
CA LYS A 202 -10.34 11.35 -13.39
C LYS A 202 -9.62 12.69 -13.42
N ILE A 203 -10.26 13.77 -12.91
CA ILE A 203 -9.66 15.11 -12.89
C ILE A 203 -8.55 15.21 -11.85
N ILE A 204 -8.75 14.65 -10.65
CA ILE A 204 -7.81 14.83 -9.55
C ILE A 204 -6.61 13.88 -9.58
N ARG A 205 -6.69 12.72 -10.25
CA ARG A 205 -5.62 11.72 -10.24
C ARG A 205 -4.46 12.07 -11.18
N ARG A 206 -3.23 11.75 -10.77
CA ARG A 206 -2.01 12.02 -11.54
C ARG A 206 -2.03 11.43 -12.95
N SER A 207 -2.53 10.21 -13.12
CA SER A 207 -2.54 9.50 -14.42
C SER A 207 -3.35 10.19 -15.52
N SER A 208 -4.14 11.20 -15.17
CA SER A 208 -4.93 12.00 -16.11
C SER A 208 -4.54 13.50 -16.10
N GLY A 209 -3.36 13.85 -15.53
CA GLY A 209 -2.87 15.22 -15.45
C GLY A 209 -3.29 15.99 -14.20
N GLY A 210 -3.86 15.30 -13.20
CA GLY A 210 -4.25 15.90 -11.91
C GLY A 210 -3.10 16.02 -10.91
N LEU A 211 -3.43 15.93 -9.62
CA LEU A 211 -2.50 16.13 -8.52
C LEU A 211 -1.48 14.98 -8.44
N ASP A 212 -0.24 15.35 -8.14
CA ASP A 212 0.82 14.38 -7.86
C ASP A 212 0.47 13.52 -6.64
N CYS A 213 0.94 12.27 -6.61
CA CYS A 213 0.73 11.33 -5.51
C CYS A 213 -0.75 11.01 -5.21
N VAL A 214 -1.66 11.23 -6.17
CA VAL A 214 -3.08 10.91 -6.06
C VAL A 214 -3.46 9.82 -7.06
N LYS A 215 -4.00 8.71 -6.55
CA LYS A 215 -4.73 7.70 -7.33
C LYS A 215 -6.19 7.75 -6.89
N ALA A 216 -7.13 7.78 -7.83
CA ALA A 216 -8.55 7.93 -7.51
C ALA A 216 -9.45 7.15 -8.46
N LEU A 217 -10.56 6.65 -7.92
CA LEU A 217 -11.66 5.98 -8.62
C LEU A 217 -13.00 6.51 -8.10
N GLY A 218 -14.02 6.54 -8.95
CA GLY A 218 -15.41 6.74 -8.52
C GLY A 218 -16.03 5.38 -8.22
N ILE A 219 -16.63 5.23 -7.05
CA ILE A 219 -17.33 4.02 -6.63
C ILE A 219 -18.73 4.34 -6.13
N MET A 220 -19.60 3.34 -6.11
CA MET A 220 -20.92 3.40 -5.49
C MET A 220 -20.87 2.72 -4.13
N LEU A 221 -21.37 3.38 -3.09
CA LEU A 221 -21.65 2.76 -1.80
C LEU A 221 -23.12 2.35 -1.80
N GLU A 222 -23.38 1.08 -2.13
CA GLU A 222 -24.75 0.56 -2.33
C GLU A 222 -25.61 0.65 -1.06
N ASP A 223 -25.00 0.35 0.10
CA ASP A 223 -25.65 0.38 1.42
C ASP A 223 -26.13 1.79 1.81
N ARG A 224 -25.46 2.82 1.32
CA ARG A 224 -25.76 4.23 1.61
C ARG A 224 -26.41 4.96 0.44
N ASN A 225 -26.47 4.34 -0.73
CA ASN A 225 -26.95 4.93 -1.99
C ASN A 225 -26.27 6.28 -2.30
N ILE A 226 -24.94 6.35 -2.12
CA ILE A 226 -24.14 7.56 -2.40
C ILE A 226 -22.91 7.21 -3.24
N ALA A 227 -22.51 8.13 -4.10
CA ALA A 227 -21.25 8.03 -4.83
C ALA A 227 -20.09 8.51 -3.96
N GLN A 228 -18.95 7.84 -4.08
CA GLN A 228 -17.74 8.16 -3.36
C GLN A 228 -16.56 8.30 -4.33
N VAL A 229 -15.72 9.29 -4.10
CA VAL A 229 -14.38 9.36 -4.70
C VAL A 229 -13.43 8.61 -3.79
N SER A 230 -13.06 7.40 -4.16
CA SER A 230 -12.09 6.58 -3.42
C SER A 230 -10.69 6.96 -3.85
N ILE A 231 -9.84 7.32 -2.89
CA ILE A 231 -8.54 7.94 -3.12
C ILE A 231 -7.45 7.22 -2.33
N ASN A 232 -6.34 6.92 -3.01
CA ASN A 232 -5.09 6.54 -2.38
C ASN A 232 -4.07 7.68 -2.54
N MET A 233 -3.72 8.31 -1.42
CA MET A 233 -2.65 9.28 -1.30
C MET A 233 -1.33 8.53 -1.15
N THR A 234 -0.48 8.52 -2.17
CA THR A 234 0.79 7.75 -2.14
C THR A 234 1.93 8.50 -1.46
N ASP A 235 1.79 9.81 -1.32
CA ASP A 235 2.68 10.67 -0.54
C ASP A 235 1.93 11.93 -0.10
N PHE A 236 1.43 11.92 1.12
CA PHE A 236 0.67 13.05 1.69
C PHE A 236 1.55 14.28 1.99
N SER A 237 2.87 14.12 2.10
CA SER A 237 3.79 15.24 2.34
C SER A 237 3.94 16.14 1.09
N ARG A 238 3.82 15.55 -0.10
CA ARG A 238 3.82 16.27 -1.38
C ARG A 238 2.44 16.81 -1.75
N THR A 239 1.41 16.02 -1.52
CA THR A 239 0.02 16.41 -1.76
C THR A 239 -0.80 16.14 -0.49
N PRO A 240 -1.00 17.18 0.37
CA PRO A 240 -1.76 17.02 1.61
C PRO A 240 -3.24 16.70 1.38
N LEU A 241 -3.87 16.04 2.37
CA LEU A 241 -5.28 15.62 2.29
C LEU A 241 -6.23 16.81 2.08
N TYR A 242 -5.99 17.94 2.79
CA TYR A 242 -6.83 19.13 2.65
C TYR A 242 -6.83 19.67 1.22
N ARG A 243 -5.70 19.63 0.51
CA ARG A 243 -5.61 20.09 -0.88
C ARG A 243 -6.50 19.26 -1.80
N VAL A 244 -6.50 17.95 -1.61
CA VAL A 244 -7.35 17.02 -2.37
C VAL A 244 -8.82 17.25 -2.04
N LEU A 245 -9.16 17.43 -0.75
CA LEU A 245 -10.52 17.68 -0.31
C LEU A 245 -11.08 18.98 -0.94
N GLU A 246 -10.31 20.07 -0.89
CA GLU A 246 -10.74 21.34 -1.49
C GLU A 246 -10.90 21.24 -3.02
N PHE A 247 -10.00 20.48 -3.68
CA PHE A 247 -10.14 20.28 -5.12
C PHE A 247 -11.39 19.45 -5.46
N VAL A 248 -11.68 18.39 -4.71
CA VAL A 248 -12.93 17.63 -4.88
C VAL A 248 -14.16 18.49 -4.60
N ARG A 249 -14.15 19.34 -3.55
CA ARG A 249 -15.25 20.30 -3.29
C ARG A 249 -15.49 21.23 -4.45
N PHE A 250 -14.43 21.80 -5.01
CA PHE A 250 -14.50 22.69 -6.16
C PHE A 250 -15.10 21.98 -7.38
N GLU A 251 -14.62 20.79 -7.71
CA GLU A 251 -15.13 20.02 -8.85
C GLU A 251 -16.57 19.53 -8.63
N ALA A 252 -16.92 19.09 -7.42
CA ALA A 252 -18.27 18.65 -7.08
C ALA A 252 -19.30 19.77 -7.26
N ALA A 253 -18.96 20.99 -6.84
CA ALA A 253 -19.83 22.17 -6.99
C ALA A 253 -20.22 22.44 -8.46
N ARG A 254 -19.35 22.11 -9.44
CA ARG A 254 -19.65 22.25 -10.87
C ARG A 254 -20.79 21.34 -11.34
N TYR A 255 -21.08 20.29 -10.60
CA TYR A 255 -22.20 19.35 -10.85
C TYR A 255 -23.38 19.61 -9.91
N GLY A 256 -23.37 20.68 -9.10
CA GLY A 256 -24.39 20.93 -8.09
C GLY A 256 -24.37 19.93 -6.93
N VAL A 257 -23.24 19.22 -6.73
CA VAL A 257 -23.04 18.18 -5.72
C VAL A 257 -22.16 18.69 -4.60
N GLN A 258 -22.43 18.26 -3.37
CA GLN A 258 -21.67 18.61 -2.17
C GLN A 258 -20.85 17.41 -1.64
N VAL A 259 -19.74 17.71 -1.00
CA VAL A 259 -19.06 16.76 -0.13
C VAL A 259 -19.82 16.65 1.18
N ILE A 260 -20.27 15.45 1.55
CA ILE A 260 -21.07 15.19 2.76
C ILE A 260 -20.30 14.49 3.87
N GLY A 261 -19.05 14.08 3.60
CA GLY A 261 -18.19 13.46 4.59
C GLY A 261 -16.93 12.90 3.95
N THR A 262 -15.97 12.54 4.79
CA THR A 262 -14.72 11.89 4.39
C THR A 262 -14.44 10.71 5.29
N GLU A 263 -13.68 9.75 4.78
CA GLU A 263 -13.29 8.53 5.52
C GLU A 263 -11.80 8.30 5.33
N ILE A 264 -11.12 7.93 6.41
CA ILE A 264 -9.77 7.38 6.36
C ILE A 264 -9.86 5.89 6.65
N ILE A 265 -9.32 5.08 5.78
CA ILE A 265 -9.34 3.62 5.90
C ILE A 265 -7.97 3.13 6.37
N GLY A 266 -7.98 2.38 7.47
CA GLY A 266 -6.76 1.86 8.09
C GLY A 266 -5.96 2.90 8.88
N LEU A 267 -4.69 2.60 9.11
CA LEU A 267 -3.79 3.48 9.87
C LEU A 267 -3.32 4.65 9.01
N THR A 268 -3.17 5.81 9.66
CA THR A 268 -2.68 7.04 8.99
C THR A 268 -1.65 7.74 9.87
N PRO A 269 -0.59 8.32 9.28
CA PRO A 269 0.35 9.13 10.03
C PRO A 269 -0.34 10.35 10.67
N MET A 270 -0.06 10.61 11.94
CA MET A 270 -0.61 11.78 12.66
C MET A 270 -0.29 13.08 11.93
N ARG A 271 0.86 13.20 11.30
CA ARG A 271 1.26 14.38 10.54
C ARG A 271 0.28 14.74 9.42
N ALA A 272 -0.30 13.76 8.74
CA ALA A 272 -1.31 14.01 7.69
C ALA A 272 -2.56 14.71 8.23
N LEU A 273 -2.94 14.42 9.48
CA LEU A 273 -4.08 15.05 10.16
C LEU A 273 -3.71 16.42 10.74
N VAL A 274 -2.51 16.53 11.31
CA VAL A 274 -2.01 17.81 11.85
C VAL A 274 -1.90 18.87 10.76
N ASP A 275 -1.41 18.52 9.57
CA ASP A 275 -1.35 19.42 8.41
C ASP A 275 -2.76 19.92 8.00
N CYS A 276 -3.79 19.06 8.11
CA CYS A 276 -5.18 19.47 7.88
C CYS A 276 -5.68 20.42 8.97
N ALA A 277 -5.36 20.13 10.24
CA ALA A 277 -5.74 21.00 11.35
C ALA A 277 -5.09 22.39 11.22
N GLU A 278 -3.80 22.45 10.89
CA GLU A 278 -3.09 23.71 10.63
C GLU A 278 -3.77 24.52 9.52
N TYR A 279 -4.10 23.90 8.41
CA TYR A 279 -4.76 24.54 7.28
C TYR A 279 -6.16 25.10 7.64
N TYR A 280 -7.03 24.25 8.20
CA TYR A 280 -8.43 24.65 8.46
C TYR A 280 -8.58 25.57 9.68
N LEU A 281 -7.71 25.47 10.68
CA LEU A 281 -7.68 26.36 11.82
C LEU A 281 -6.91 27.65 11.54
N GLN A 282 -6.24 27.76 10.39
CA GLN A 282 -5.42 28.92 10.01
C GLN A 282 -4.38 29.28 11.07
N ILE A 283 -3.66 28.27 11.60
CA ILE A 283 -2.70 28.47 12.68
C ILE A 283 -1.44 29.13 12.13
N GLU A 284 -1.12 30.31 12.66
CA GLU A 284 0.10 31.04 12.28
C GLU A 284 1.32 30.57 13.08
N ASN A 285 2.47 30.50 12.42
CA ASN A 285 3.77 30.18 13.02
C ASN A 285 3.81 28.83 13.78
N PHE A 286 2.97 27.86 13.38
CA PHE A 286 2.94 26.55 13.98
C PHE A 286 4.10 25.68 13.47
N ASN A 287 4.74 24.97 14.41
CA ASN A 287 5.74 23.96 14.13
C ASN A 287 5.33 22.65 14.79
N ALA A 288 4.77 21.75 14.00
CA ALA A 288 4.25 20.49 14.49
C ALA A 288 5.32 19.66 15.23
N ASP A 289 6.57 19.67 14.76
CA ASP A 289 7.66 18.87 15.35
C ASP A 289 8.02 19.34 16.76
N LYS A 290 7.74 20.63 17.08
CA LYS A 290 8.05 21.26 18.37
C LYS A 290 6.83 21.50 19.25
N GLN A 291 5.62 21.51 18.70
CA GLN A 291 4.41 21.94 19.42
C GLN A 291 3.38 20.82 19.61
N VAL A 292 3.55 19.70 18.92
CA VAL A 292 2.74 18.50 19.18
C VAL A 292 3.34 17.74 20.35
N LEU A 293 2.56 17.61 21.43
CA LEU A 293 3.02 17.06 22.71
C LEU A 293 3.50 15.61 22.57
N GLU A 294 2.86 14.81 21.74
CA GLU A 294 3.17 13.39 21.53
C GLU A 294 4.57 13.17 20.93
N ASN A 295 5.17 14.18 20.31
CA ASN A 295 6.56 14.10 19.82
C ASN A 295 7.60 14.04 20.97
N TYR A 296 7.21 14.36 22.20
CA TYR A 296 8.05 14.29 23.40
C TYR A 296 7.79 13.03 24.25
N ILE A 297 6.80 12.23 23.90
CA ILE A 297 6.54 10.93 24.56
C ILE A 297 7.42 9.88 23.87
N GLN A 298 8.28 9.25 24.66
CA GLN A 298 9.20 8.20 24.20
C GLN A 298 8.53 6.82 24.27
#